data_410428138dcee76ccef361ed3bdabc67
#
_entry.id   410428138dcee76ccef361ed3bdabc67
#
_cell.length_a   1.000
_cell.length_b   1.000
_cell.length_c   1.000
_cell.angle_alpha   90.00
_cell.angle_beta   90.00
_cell.angle_gamma   90.00
#
_symmetry.space_group_name_H-M   'P 1'
#
loop_
_entity.id
_entity.type
_entity.pdbx_description
1 polymer ?
#
loop_
_entity_poly.entity_id
_entity_poly.type
_entity_poly.pdbx_seq_one_letter_code
_entity_poly.pdbx_strand_id
1 'polypeptide(L)'
;NRVLWLKMRPDTPQQYEYVTVENVTGKTRSFLVVRPWTQFFKPQQRMDMPQSFCRNITVKNITMDCENFFDVGTSDKYELCDFTFDHIRVSDVKDAFSATMIPGTKVNDVIINGKKR
;
A
#
# COMPACT_ATOMS: atom_id res chain seq x y z
N ASN A 1 -4.43 8.06 -11.28
CA ASN A 1 -5.10 8.48 -10.04
C ASN A 1 -4.84 7.50 -8.91
N ARG A 2 -3.96 7.89 -8.02
CA ARG A 2 -3.61 7.11 -6.83
C ARG A 2 -3.61 8.03 -5.62
N VAL A 3 -4.09 7.53 -4.48
CA VAL A 3 -4.03 8.30 -3.23
C VAL A 3 -2.67 8.13 -2.57
N LEU A 4 -2.22 6.90 -2.40
CA LEU A 4 -0.92 6.61 -1.82
C LEU A 4 -0.16 5.64 -2.72
N TRP A 5 0.99 6.06 -3.19
CA TRP A 5 1.84 5.26 -4.05
C TRP A 5 3.25 5.20 -3.45
N LEU A 6 3.59 4.06 -2.89
CA LEU A 6 4.91 3.81 -2.35
C LEU A 6 5.76 3.14 -3.44
N LYS A 7 6.57 3.95 -4.10
CA LYS A 7 7.41 3.50 -5.22
C LYS A 7 8.66 2.81 -4.68
N MET A 8 8.82 1.55 -5.04
CA MET A 8 9.96 0.74 -4.59
C MET A 8 10.97 0.61 -5.73
N ARG A 9 11.98 1.46 -5.70
CA ARG A 9 13.02 1.50 -6.72
C ARG A 9 14.02 0.37 -6.53
N PRO A 10 14.47 -0.28 -7.61
CA PRO A 10 15.42 -1.39 -7.47
C PRO A 10 16.86 -0.92 -7.28
N ASP A 11 17.19 0.34 -7.59
CA ASP A 11 18.54 0.87 -7.60
C ASP A 11 18.89 1.76 -6.41
N THR A 12 17.90 2.09 -5.58
CA THR A 12 18.08 2.99 -4.43
C THR A 12 17.24 2.48 -3.27
N PRO A 13 17.83 2.23 -2.09
CA PRO A 13 17.06 1.85 -0.92
C PRO A 13 16.08 2.95 -0.54
N GLN A 14 14.85 2.57 -0.25
CA GLN A 14 13.80 3.51 0.14
C GLN A 14 13.22 3.08 1.47
N GLN A 15 12.97 4.07 2.32
CA GLN A 15 12.49 3.85 3.66
C GLN A 15 11.24 4.71 3.86
N TYR A 16 10.08 4.07 3.84
CA TYR A 16 8.81 4.69 4.16
C TYR A 16 8.39 4.25 5.55
N GLU A 17 8.32 5.20 6.47
CA GLU A 17 8.08 4.90 7.87
C GLU A 17 7.24 6.00 8.51
N TYR A 18 6.27 5.60 9.34
CA TYR A 18 5.38 6.51 10.05
C TYR A 18 4.58 7.41 9.12
N VAL A 19 4.08 6.84 8.03
CA VAL A 19 3.21 7.56 7.09
C VAL A 19 1.77 7.38 7.51
N THR A 20 1.02 8.48 7.61
CA THR A 20 -0.41 8.44 7.93
C THR A 20 -1.20 9.09 6.80
N VAL A 21 -2.20 8.37 6.30
CA VAL A 21 -3.19 8.88 5.36
C VAL A 21 -4.54 8.85 6.05
N GLU A 22 -5.18 9.99 6.20
CA GLU A 22 -6.43 10.09 6.95
C GLU A 22 -7.40 11.09 6.35
N ASN A 23 -8.68 10.89 6.63
CA ASN A 23 -9.76 11.82 6.28
C ASN A 23 -9.85 12.08 4.77
N VAL A 24 -9.82 11.00 3.98
CA VAL A 24 -9.88 11.08 2.52
C VAL A 24 -11.25 10.63 2.03
N THR A 25 -11.86 11.43 1.17
CA THR A 25 -13.14 11.11 0.53
C THR A 25 -13.05 11.36 -0.97
N GLY A 26 -13.93 10.72 -1.74
CA GLY A 26 -14.04 10.95 -3.18
C GLY A 26 -13.97 9.69 -4.01
N LYS A 27 -13.46 9.86 -5.24
CA LYS A 27 -13.28 8.76 -6.19
C LYS A 27 -11.83 8.74 -6.67
N THR A 28 -11.29 7.54 -6.81
CA THR A 28 -9.98 7.34 -7.41
C THR A 28 -9.94 5.99 -8.12
N ARG A 29 -8.97 5.80 -8.99
CA ARG A 29 -8.76 4.51 -9.61
C ARG A 29 -8.11 3.54 -8.65
N SER A 30 -7.04 3.97 -7.98
CA SER A 30 -6.30 3.14 -7.04
C SER A 30 -6.06 3.91 -5.75
N PHE A 31 -6.21 3.26 -4.60
CA PHE A 31 -5.96 3.91 -3.32
C PHE A 31 -4.53 3.69 -2.86
N LEU A 32 -4.18 2.47 -2.52
CA LEU A 32 -2.83 2.12 -2.03
C LEU A 32 -2.11 1.28 -3.07
N VAL A 33 -0.98 1.78 -3.56
CA VAL A 33 -0.15 1.07 -4.53
C VAL A 33 1.25 0.91 -3.95
N VAL A 34 1.70 -0.34 -3.84
CA VAL A 34 3.09 -0.67 -3.49
C VAL A 34 3.58 -1.69 -4.50
N ARG A 35 4.41 -1.25 -5.42
CA ARG A 35 4.92 -2.08 -6.49
C ARG A 35 6.37 -1.74 -6.78
N PRO A 36 7.18 -2.70 -7.26
CA PRO A 36 8.49 -2.37 -7.78
C PRO A 36 8.37 -1.37 -8.93
N TRP A 37 9.16 -0.32 -8.89
CA TRP A 37 9.14 0.70 -9.93
C TRP A 37 10.42 0.62 -10.74
N THR A 38 10.33 0.01 -11.92
CA THR A 38 11.46 -0.25 -12.80
C THR A 38 11.47 0.63 -14.04
N GLN A 39 10.43 1.44 -14.23
CA GLN A 39 10.34 2.34 -15.36
C GLN A 39 11.47 3.38 -15.33
N PHE A 40 12.18 3.54 -16.41
CA PHE A 40 13.31 4.45 -16.53
C PHE A 40 14.58 4.04 -15.78
N PHE A 41 14.63 2.81 -15.22
CA PHE A 41 15.84 2.32 -14.58
C PHE A 41 16.44 1.15 -15.32
N LYS A 42 17.75 1.21 -15.48
CA LYS A 42 18.53 0.00 -15.73
C LYS A 42 19.05 -0.47 -14.38
N PRO A 43 18.69 -1.65 -13.91
CA PRO A 43 19.25 -2.15 -12.67
C PRO A 43 20.76 -2.20 -12.80
N GLN A 44 21.46 -1.42 -12.00
CA GLN A 44 22.88 -1.59 -11.87
C GLN A 44 23.12 -2.86 -11.07
N GLN A 45 24.10 -3.63 -11.47
CA GLN A 45 24.44 -4.86 -10.76
C GLN A 45 25.16 -4.52 -9.46
N ARG A 46 24.38 -4.07 -8.49
CA ARG A 46 24.88 -3.86 -7.13
C ARG A 46 24.42 -5.02 -6.28
N MET A 47 25.36 -5.83 -5.86
CA MET A 47 25.06 -7.01 -5.04
C MET A 47 24.88 -6.68 -3.56
N ASP A 48 25.22 -5.47 -3.15
CA ASP A 48 25.26 -5.03 -1.76
C ASP A 48 24.20 -3.99 -1.41
N MET A 49 23.18 -3.80 -2.25
CA MET A 49 22.17 -2.79 -2.01
C MET A 49 21.32 -3.14 -0.80
N PRO A 50 21.19 -2.23 0.19
CA PRO A 50 20.29 -2.46 1.31
C PRO A 50 18.85 -2.60 0.85
N GLN A 51 18.09 -3.43 1.56
CA GLN A 51 16.69 -3.66 1.28
C GLN A 51 15.85 -2.41 1.60
N SER A 52 14.91 -2.07 0.72
CA SER A 52 13.92 -1.05 0.98
C SER A 52 12.87 -1.56 1.97
N PHE A 53 12.20 -0.65 2.68
CA PHE A 53 11.11 -1.07 3.56
C PHE A 53 10.00 -0.03 3.65
N CYS A 54 8.80 -0.52 3.94
CA CYS A 54 7.64 0.27 4.34
C CYS A 54 7.11 -0.29 5.64
N ARG A 55 7.05 0.50 6.69
CA ARG A 55 6.53 0.06 8.00
C ARG A 55 5.84 1.21 8.73
N ASN A 56 4.94 0.85 9.65
CA ASN A 56 4.17 1.82 10.42
C ASN A 56 3.39 2.78 9.51
N ILE A 57 2.69 2.19 8.53
CA ILE A 57 1.84 2.92 7.60
C ILE A 57 0.40 2.85 8.11
N THR A 58 -0.21 3.98 8.35
CA THR A 58 -1.57 4.07 8.89
C THR A 58 -2.51 4.68 7.86
N VAL A 59 -3.62 4.00 7.60
CA VAL A 59 -4.69 4.47 6.72
C VAL A 59 -5.97 4.49 7.53
N LYS A 60 -6.57 5.67 7.72
CA LYS A 60 -7.74 5.80 8.58
C LYS A 60 -8.73 6.85 8.09
N ASN A 61 -10.00 6.65 8.45
CA ASN A 61 -11.10 7.55 8.09
C ASN A 61 -11.20 7.77 6.58
N ILE A 62 -11.38 6.68 5.84
CA ILE A 62 -11.45 6.71 4.38
C ILE A 62 -12.86 6.36 3.95
N THR A 63 -13.44 7.19 3.08
CA THR A 63 -14.72 6.94 2.42
C THR A 63 -14.56 7.22 0.94
N MET A 64 -14.44 6.20 0.13
CA MET A 64 -14.11 6.34 -1.28
C MET A 64 -14.80 5.31 -2.16
N ASP A 65 -14.94 5.67 -3.44
CA ASP A 65 -15.16 4.74 -4.52
C ASP A 65 -13.86 4.54 -5.28
N CYS A 66 -13.38 3.31 -5.39
CA CYS A 66 -12.16 3.03 -6.16
C CYS A 66 -12.21 1.64 -6.78
N GLU A 67 -11.52 1.47 -7.89
CA GLU A 67 -11.42 0.15 -8.53
C GLU A 67 -10.48 -0.77 -7.78
N ASN A 68 -9.37 -0.23 -7.31
CA ASN A 68 -8.34 -0.99 -6.60
C ASN A 68 -8.04 -0.29 -5.28
N PHE A 69 -8.49 -0.86 -4.19
CA PHE A 69 -8.16 -0.31 -2.88
C PHE A 69 -6.75 -0.72 -2.43
N PHE A 70 -6.38 -1.95 -2.69
CA PHE A 70 -5.16 -2.54 -2.17
C PHE A 70 -4.39 -3.22 -3.31
N ASP A 71 -3.53 -2.46 -3.98
CA ASP A 71 -2.67 -2.97 -5.05
C ASP A 71 -1.24 -3.07 -4.54
N VAL A 72 -0.98 -4.14 -3.78
CA VAL A 72 0.29 -4.34 -3.11
C VAL A 72 0.92 -5.63 -3.60
N GLY A 73 2.13 -5.53 -4.14
CA GLY A 73 2.93 -6.67 -4.52
C GLY A 73 4.01 -6.96 -3.50
N THR A 74 4.46 -8.19 -3.45
CA THR A 74 5.58 -8.60 -2.62
C THR A 74 6.83 -8.78 -3.48
N SER A 75 7.99 -8.59 -2.87
CA SER A 75 9.27 -8.76 -3.54
C SER A 75 10.35 -9.03 -2.51
N ASP A 76 11.40 -9.73 -2.90
CA ASP A 76 12.59 -9.89 -2.08
C ASP A 76 13.45 -8.62 -2.01
N LYS A 77 13.10 -7.61 -2.78
CA LYS A 77 13.81 -6.32 -2.82
C LYS A 77 13.31 -5.34 -1.77
N TYR A 78 12.18 -5.59 -1.15
CA TYR A 78 11.65 -4.72 -0.11
C TYR A 78 10.83 -5.51 0.91
N GLU A 79 10.70 -4.91 2.09
CA GLU A 79 9.96 -5.47 3.21
C GLU A 79 8.78 -4.57 3.56
N LEU A 80 7.63 -5.19 3.81
CA LEU A 80 6.41 -4.50 4.23
C LEU A 80 6.00 -5.05 5.59
N CYS A 81 5.71 -4.17 6.55
CA CYS A 81 5.20 -4.59 7.85
C CYS A 81 4.48 -3.46 8.57
N ASP A 82 3.65 -3.84 9.54
CA ASP A 82 2.98 -2.92 10.46
C ASP A 82 2.11 -1.87 9.76
N PHE A 83 1.27 -2.33 8.83
CA PHE A 83 0.24 -1.51 8.23
C PHE A 83 -1.01 -1.53 9.12
N THR A 84 -1.66 -0.40 9.26
CA THR A 84 -2.91 -0.28 10.01
C THR A 84 -4.00 0.31 9.12
N PHE A 85 -5.14 -0.38 9.06
CA PHE A 85 -6.33 0.09 8.35
C PHE A 85 -7.46 0.27 9.36
N ASP A 86 -7.96 1.49 9.50
CA ASP A 86 -8.91 1.84 10.54
C ASP A 86 -10.02 2.74 9.99
N HIS A 87 -11.27 2.38 10.25
CA HIS A 87 -12.44 3.14 9.81
C HIS A 87 -12.45 3.37 8.30
N ILE A 88 -12.46 2.27 7.53
CA ILE A 88 -12.42 2.30 6.07
C ILE A 88 -13.78 1.93 5.51
N ARG A 89 -14.28 2.76 4.60
CA ARG A 89 -15.51 2.51 3.83
C ARG A 89 -15.21 2.70 2.36
N VAL A 90 -15.13 1.61 1.62
CA VAL A 90 -14.76 1.63 0.20
C VAL A 90 -15.77 0.82 -0.60
N SER A 91 -16.18 1.37 -1.75
CA SER A 91 -17.08 0.69 -2.67
C SER A 91 -16.47 0.59 -4.06
N ASP A 92 -17.08 -0.27 -4.89
CA ASP A 92 -16.69 -0.54 -6.27
C ASP A 92 -15.33 -1.20 -6.44
N VAL A 93 -14.82 -1.85 -5.40
CA VAL A 93 -13.52 -2.52 -5.46
C VAL A 93 -13.64 -3.82 -6.25
N LYS A 94 -12.82 -3.98 -7.26
CA LYS A 94 -12.74 -5.18 -8.10
C LYS A 94 -11.77 -6.22 -7.56
N ASP A 95 -10.70 -5.76 -6.91
CA ASP A 95 -9.65 -6.64 -6.41
C ASP A 95 -9.89 -7.04 -4.95
N ALA A 96 -9.41 -8.22 -4.60
CA ALA A 96 -9.48 -8.69 -3.22
C ALA A 96 -8.55 -7.89 -2.30
N PHE A 97 -9.06 -7.57 -1.12
CA PHE A 97 -8.25 -6.93 -0.07
C PHE A 97 -7.54 -8.01 0.74
N SER A 98 -6.24 -8.14 0.55
CA SER A 98 -5.42 -9.19 1.18
C SER A 98 -4.37 -8.61 2.12
N ALA A 99 -4.82 -7.81 3.09
CA ALA A 99 -3.92 -7.15 4.04
C ALA A 99 -3.13 -8.14 4.90
N THR A 100 -3.61 -9.36 5.05
CA THR A 100 -2.94 -10.40 5.84
C THR A 100 -1.60 -10.83 5.25
N MET A 101 -1.33 -10.52 3.98
CA MET A 101 -0.02 -10.79 3.37
C MET A 101 1.10 -9.93 3.96
N ILE A 102 0.77 -8.86 4.67
CA ILE A 102 1.74 -7.97 5.29
C ILE A 102 1.85 -8.29 6.77
N PRO A 103 3.02 -8.71 7.28
CA PRO A 103 3.18 -9.01 8.71
C PRO A 103 2.88 -7.81 9.59
N GLY A 104 2.22 -8.04 10.72
CA GLY A 104 1.90 -6.99 11.69
C GLY A 104 0.73 -6.10 11.27
N THR A 105 -0.02 -6.46 10.25
CA THR A 105 -1.16 -5.68 9.81
C THR A 105 -2.30 -5.72 10.82
N LYS A 106 -2.86 -4.53 11.08
CA LYS A 106 -4.04 -4.36 11.92
C LYS A 106 -5.20 -3.88 11.07
N VAL A 107 -6.33 -4.56 11.19
CA VAL A 107 -7.55 -4.20 10.46
C VAL A 107 -8.65 -3.95 11.50
N ASN A 108 -9.15 -2.72 11.53
CA ASN A 108 -10.16 -2.32 12.49
C ASN A 108 -11.25 -1.51 11.79
N ASP A 109 -12.49 -2.03 11.83
CA ASP A 109 -13.64 -1.37 11.23
C ASP A 109 -13.45 -1.05 9.74
N VAL A 110 -13.08 -2.07 8.96
CA VAL A 110 -12.91 -1.96 7.51
C VAL A 110 -14.08 -2.63 6.81
N ILE A 111 -14.80 -1.86 5.99
CA ILE A 111 -15.90 -2.37 5.18
C ILE A 111 -15.61 -2.07 3.71
N ILE A 112 -15.56 -3.12 2.91
CA ILE A 112 -15.30 -3.03 1.48
C ILE A 112 -16.45 -3.70 0.74
N ASN A 113 -17.09 -2.96 -0.17
CA ASN A 113 -18.28 -3.41 -0.89
C ASN A 113 -19.38 -3.92 0.05
N GLY A 114 -19.56 -3.26 1.19
CA GLY A 114 -20.57 -3.63 2.19
C GLY A 114 -20.23 -4.83 3.06
N LYS A 115 -19.03 -5.39 2.93
CA LYS A 115 -18.59 -6.54 3.71
C LYS A 115 -17.49 -6.14 4.69
N LYS A 116 -17.67 -6.51 5.95
CA LYS A 116 -16.65 -6.28 6.97
C LYS A 116 -15.46 -7.21 6.76
N ARG A 117 -14.28 -6.64 6.85
CA ARG A 117 -13.01 -7.35 6.67
C ARG A 117 -12.28 -7.54 7.99
#